data_45003744dede4227c0819b7e3b61b90e
#
_entry.id   45003744dede4227c0819b7e3b61b90e
#
_cell.length_a   1.000
_cell.length_b   1.000
_cell.length_c   1.000
_cell.angle_alpha   90.00
_cell.angle_beta   90.00
_cell.angle_gamma   90.00
#
_symmetry.space_group_name_H-M   'P 1'
#
loop_
_entity.id
_entity.type
_entity.pdbx_description
1 polymer ?
#
loop_
_entity_poly.entity_id
_entity_poly.type
_entity_poly.pdbx_seq_one_letter_code
_entity_poly.pdbx_strand_id
1 'polypeptide(L)'
;MTSSADRGRHGLPPTPVPTRASKSPTRQRRRRRWLRWLALAVAILAIAVSGVLGYYYVTISRLVDERLKGGLERPAPRVFARPIELRRGQVLTPEDLADRLDDVGYRQRPVVEAPGQFAGEGSVVTLIARGGSQGGRTVRVTFSPPADAATAAQTSNRARTLAPARPRRVTALDVADRGAVEVVSLEPPMLSALVSGGREKRRRVALADIPAHVRQAVLAIEDRRFYDHPGVDVIRTVGAILTNLRGDRPYLVGGSTLTQQLVKNAMLTREKTIRRKLLEQVMAVSLERRLTKDQILELYLNEVYLGQRGSFAIHGVAEASRVFFGKDVSNIGLAEAATIAGVIQSPPVYSPFRAMQRSRDRRNVVLGAMAEAGYISQEAAERASAEPLMPVTGGVDSEAPYFVDLVSQTFIEQFPALANGSHGVDIHTTLDPHLQQLAQETLRAGLVSVDEQLARKKRPTGAQGALLAVDPRTGDVLALVGGRSYGQSQFNRVTAARRQPGSVFKPFVYLAAFEHAAAEGRADLTPATIVEDEPTSFFFGDEEWTPGNYQDEYDGPITLRRALAMSRNVATA
;
A
#
# COMPACT_ATOMS: atom_id res chain seq x y z
N MET A 1 -103.87 18.69 -93.47
CA MET A 1 -104.99 18.47 -92.60
C MET A 1 -104.49 18.47 -91.14
N THR A 2 -104.82 19.48 -90.49
CA THR A 2 -105.27 19.62 -89.11
C THR A 2 -104.49 18.89 -88.06
N SER A 3 -104.09 19.36 -86.97
CA SER A 3 -104.52 20.46 -86.09
C SER A 3 -103.68 20.38 -84.82
N SER A 4 -103.29 21.52 -84.41
CA SER A 4 -103.50 22.16 -83.09
C SER A 4 -102.76 21.61 -81.87
N ALA A 5 -101.93 22.44 -81.31
CA ALA A 5 -101.82 23.02 -80.01
C ALA A 5 -101.75 22.06 -78.79
N ASP A 6 -100.87 22.23 -77.89
CA ASP A 6 -101.00 23.23 -76.81
C ASP A 6 -99.73 23.28 -75.91
N ARG A 7 -99.57 24.35 -75.23
CA ARG A 7 -98.44 24.76 -74.37
C ARG A 7 -98.47 24.12 -73.01
N GLY A 8 -97.38 23.66 -72.50
CA GLY A 8 -97.18 23.31 -71.09
C GLY A 8 -95.81 23.80 -70.62
N ARG A 9 -95.84 24.90 -69.87
CA ARG A 9 -94.64 25.39 -69.11
C ARG A 9 -94.37 24.45 -67.96
N HIS A 10 -93.21 23.84 -67.95
CA HIS A 10 -92.72 23.24 -66.70
C HIS A 10 -91.43 24.00 -66.23
N GLY A 11 -91.56 24.59 -65.05
CA GLY A 11 -90.55 25.27 -64.32
C GLY A 11 -89.50 24.29 -63.82
N LEU A 12 -88.24 24.74 -63.93
CA LEU A 12 -87.08 24.05 -63.38
C LEU A 12 -87.16 24.00 -61.87
N PRO A 13 -86.75 22.89 -61.20
CA PRO A 13 -86.70 22.81 -59.73
C PRO A 13 -85.49 23.62 -59.20
N PRO A 14 -85.61 24.18 -57.99
CA PRO A 14 -84.54 24.97 -57.39
C PRO A 14 -83.35 24.09 -56.94
N THR A 15 -82.13 24.54 -57.24
CA THR A 15 -80.84 23.97 -56.80
C THR A 15 -80.79 23.96 -55.28
N PRO A 16 -80.32 22.85 -54.63
CA PRO A 16 -80.20 22.80 -53.19
C PRO A 16 -78.98 23.67 -52.73
N VAL A 17 -79.22 24.58 -51.78
CA VAL A 17 -78.28 25.37 -51.08
C VAL A 17 -77.41 24.46 -50.16
N PRO A 18 -76.08 24.49 -50.17
CA PRO A 18 -75.28 23.67 -49.28
C PRO A 18 -75.50 24.11 -47.82
N THR A 19 -76.07 23.27 -47.02
CA THR A 19 -76.22 23.45 -45.57
C THR A 19 -74.84 23.34 -44.92
N ARG A 20 -74.33 24.47 -44.42
CA ARG A 20 -73.13 24.54 -43.56
C ARG A 20 -73.32 23.64 -42.35
N ALA A 21 -72.63 22.48 -42.31
CA ALA A 21 -72.61 21.59 -41.17
C ALA A 21 -72.07 22.36 -39.95
N SER A 22 -72.90 22.70 -38.99
CA SER A 22 -72.54 23.26 -37.71
C SER A 22 -71.77 22.22 -36.94
N LYS A 23 -70.42 22.44 -36.75
CA LYS A 23 -69.62 21.62 -35.85
C LYS A 23 -70.19 21.73 -34.46
N SER A 24 -70.77 20.63 -33.96
CA SER A 24 -71.38 20.56 -32.66
C SER A 24 -70.49 21.02 -31.54
N PRO A 25 -70.85 21.95 -30.66
CA PRO A 25 -70.01 22.51 -29.60
C PRO A 25 -69.66 21.50 -28.48
N THR A 26 -70.23 20.33 -28.48
CA THR A 26 -70.07 19.26 -27.51
C THR A 26 -68.68 18.53 -27.63
N ARG A 27 -68.13 18.32 -28.83
CA ARG A 27 -66.81 17.66 -29.03
C ARG A 27 -65.65 18.52 -28.58
N GLN A 28 -65.69 19.84 -28.75
CA GLN A 28 -64.65 20.76 -28.34
C GLN A 28 -64.56 20.92 -26.80
N ARG A 29 -65.73 20.94 -26.09
CA ARG A 29 -65.74 20.98 -24.62
C ARG A 29 -65.25 19.69 -23.99
N ARG A 30 -65.50 18.51 -24.57
CA ARG A 30 -65.05 17.20 -24.10
C ARG A 30 -63.51 17.06 -24.27
N ARG A 31 -62.93 17.53 -25.41
CA ARG A 31 -61.51 17.53 -25.69
C ARG A 31 -60.73 18.48 -24.74
N ARG A 32 -61.31 19.65 -24.41
CA ARG A 32 -60.71 20.60 -23.44
C ARG A 32 -60.78 20.04 -22.00
N ARG A 33 -61.81 19.33 -21.60
CA ARG A 33 -61.89 18.67 -20.29
C ARG A 33 -60.87 17.52 -20.19
N TRP A 34 -60.72 16.69 -21.19
CA TRP A 34 -59.75 15.62 -21.22
C TRP A 34 -58.29 16.13 -21.17
N LEU A 35 -57.96 17.18 -21.90
CA LEU A 35 -56.65 17.84 -21.82
C LEU A 35 -56.37 18.43 -20.43
N ARG A 36 -57.37 18.95 -19.73
CA ARG A 36 -57.21 19.44 -18.34
C ARG A 36 -56.96 18.28 -17.37
N TRP A 37 -57.64 17.18 -17.50
CA TRP A 37 -57.41 15.97 -16.68
C TRP A 37 -56.05 15.35 -16.98
N LEU A 38 -55.62 15.31 -18.22
CA LEU A 38 -54.28 14.86 -18.61
C LEU A 38 -53.21 15.78 -18.01
N ALA A 39 -53.39 17.10 -18.14
CA ALA A 39 -52.45 18.06 -17.53
C ALA A 39 -52.40 17.94 -15.99
N LEU A 40 -53.55 17.70 -15.34
CA LEU A 40 -53.60 17.46 -13.89
C LEU A 40 -52.90 16.16 -13.52
N ALA A 41 -53.12 15.08 -14.26
CA ALA A 41 -52.46 13.79 -14.04
C ALA A 41 -50.92 13.91 -14.23
N VAL A 42 -50.46 14.61 -15.26
CA VAL A 42 -49.03 14.90 -15.49
C VAL A 42 -48.47 15.75 -14.36
N ALA A 43 -49.21 16.76 -13.87
CA ALA A 43 -48.78 17.58 -12.74
C ALA A 43 -48.67 16.78 -11.45
N ILE A 44 -49.64 15.93 -11.14
CA ILE A 44 -49.60 15.02 -9.97
C ILE A 44 -48.43 14.06 -10.09
N LEU A 45 -48.24 13.46 -11.26
CA LEU A 45 -47.08 12.57 -11.52
C LEU A 45 -45.76 13.31 -11.33
N ALA A 46 -45.65 14.54 -11.86
CA ALA A 46 -44.45 15.37 -11.69
C ALA A 46 -44.19 15.71 -10.21
N ILE A 47 -45.24 16.04 -9.43
CA ILE A 47 -45.13 16.28 -7.99
C ILE A 47 -44.69 15.00 -7.25
N ALA A 48 -45.32 13.86 -7.57
CA ALA A 48 -44.95 12.57 -6.97
C ALA A 48 -43.51 12.19 -7.28
N VAL A 49 -43.09 12.31 -8.53
CA VAL A 49 -41.69 12.06 -8.97
C VAL A 49 -40.73 13.04 -8.26
N SER A 50 -41.05 14.32 -8.19
CA SER A 50 -40.26 15.32 -7.49
C SER A 50 -40.13 15.04 -5.99
N GLY A 51 -41.23 14.59 -5.36
CA GLY A 51 -41.25 14.16 -3.95
C GLY A 51 -40.33 12.96 -3.70
N VAL A 52 -40.42 11.95 -4.56
CA VAL A 52 -39.55 10.75 -4.49
C VAL A 52 -38.09 11.14 -4.70
N LEU A 53 -37.77 11.94 -5.71
CA LEU A 53 -36.43 12.44 -5.97
C LEU A 53 -35.90 13.28 -4.80
N GLY A 54 -36.72 14.15 -4.23
CA GLY A 54 -36.39 14.95 -3.05
C GLY A 54 -36.10 14.08 -1.83
N TYR A 55 -36.91 13.06 -1.57
CA TYR A 55 -36.69 12.10 -0.48
C TYR A 55 -35.33 11.37 -0.65
N TYR A 56 -35.08 10.83 -1.84
CA TYR A 56 -33.81 10.17 -2.12
C TYR A 56 -32.61 11.14 -2.00
N TYR A 57 -32.77 12.35 -2.49
CA TYR A 57 -31.72 13.37 -2.38
C TYR A 57 -31.39 13.69 -0.90
N VAL A 58 -32.42 13.89 -0.06
CA VAL A 58 -32.21 14.17 1.38
C VAL A 58 -31.55 12.98 2.08
N THR A 59 -32.03 11.76 1.79
CA THR A 59 -31.46 10.53 2.39
C THR A 59 -29.99 10.35 1.99
N ILE A 60 -29.69 10.52 0.70
CA ILE A 60 -28.32 10.43 0.18
C ILE A 60 -27.44 11.55 0.74
N SER A 61 -27.97 12.77 0.85
CA SER A 61 -27.27 13.90 1.44
C SER A 61 -26.89 13.65 2.89
N ARG A 62 -27.79 13.07 3.69
CA ARG A 62 -27.48 12.67 5.09
C ARG A 62 -26.39 11.61 5.13
N LEU A 63 -26.42 10.62 4.23
CA LEU A 63 -25.39 9.61 4.14
C LEU A 63 -24.00 10.23 3.81
N VAL A 64 -23.96 11.23 2.92
CA VAL A 64 -22.72 11.97 2.63
C VAL A 64 -22.26 12.74 3.88
N ASP A 65 -23.18 13.40 4.60
CA ASP A 65 -22.85 14.13 5.83
C ASP A 65 -22.30 13.21 6.93
N GLU A 66 -22.90 12.04 7.12
CA GLU A 66 -22.42 11.02 8.07
C GLU A 66 -21.02 10.52 7.68
N ARG A 67 -20.78 10.28 6.38
CA ARG A 67 -19.47 9.86 5.89
C ARG A 67 -18.42 10.96 6.03
N LEU A 68 -18.78 12.23 5.81
CA LEU A 68 -17.89 13.36 6.02
C LEU A 68 -17.60 13.60 7.51
N LYS A 69 -18.59 13.48 8.40
CA LYS A 69 -18.44 13.63 9.85
C LYS A 69 -17.64 12.48 10.48
N GLY A 70 -17.79 11.27 9.97
CA GLY A 70 -17.01 10.11 10.39
C GLY A 70 -15.56 10.11 9.88
N GLY A 71 -15.16 11.16 9.14
CA GLY A 71 -14.00 11.16 8.26
C GLY A 71 -14.30 10.27 7.05
N LEU A 72 -13.87 10.67 5.85
CA LEU A 72 -13.95 9.80 4.66
C LEU A 72 -13.19 8.48 4.86
N GLU A 73 -12.49 8.38 5.97
CA GLU A 73 -11.72 7.23 6.41
C GLU A 73 -12.20 6.75 7.78
N ARG A 74 -12.47 5.47 7.85
CA ARG A 74 -12.30 4.77 9.14
C ARG A 74 -10.80 4.81 9.40
N PRO A 75 -10.32 5.42 10.51
CA PRO A 75 -8.91 5.37 10.84
C PRO A 75 -8.54 3.89 11.05
N ALA A 76 -7.91 3.31 10.04
CA ALA A 76 -7.44 1.94 10.12
C ALA A 76 -6.34 1.84 11.19
N PRO A 77 -6.28 0.75 11.96
CA PRO A 77 -5.17 0.50 12.86
C PRO A 77 -3.84 0.60 12.11
N ARG A 78 -2.88 1.33 12.66
CA ARG A 78 -1.56 1.54 12.08
C ARG A 78 -0.54 0.70 12.83
N VAL A 79 0.33 0.02 12.10
CA VAL A 79 1.42 -0.78 12.67
C VAL A 79 2.72 -0.01 12.52
N PHE A 80 3.41 0.19 13.61
CA PHE A 80 4.70 0.85 13.67
C PHE A 80 5.80 -0.13 14.07
N ALA A 81 6.97 0.02 13.46
CA ALA A 81 8.19 -0.61 13.91
C ALA A 81 8.67 0.02 15.22
N ARG A 82 9.73 -0.51 15.80
CA ARG A 82 10.37 0.13 16.95
C ARG A 82 11.00 1.46 16.54
N PRO A 83 11.12 2.43 17.46
CA PRO A 83 11.86 3.66 17.22
C PRO A 83 13.32 3.37 16.86
N ILE A 84 13.92 4.23 16.02
CA ILE A 84 15.38 4.18 15.80
C ILE A 84 16.04 4.79 17.03
N GLU A 85 16.75 3.97 17.80
CA GLU A 85 17.54 4.42 18.93
C GLU A 85 19.01 4.55 18.54
N LEU A 86 19.57 5.71 18.80
CA LEU A 86 20.99 6.01 18.70
C LEU A 86 21.55 6.11 20.10
N ARG A 87 22.60 5.34 20.39
CA ARG A 87 23.23 5.30 21.71
C ARG A 87 24.72 5.63 21.59
N ARG A 88 25.23 6.42 22.53
CA ARG A 88 26.67 6.62 22.65
C ARG A 88 27.39 5.29 22.86
N GLY A 89 28.51 5.08 22.18
CA GLY A 89 29.25 3.80 22.17
C GLY A 89 28.71 2.74 21.22
N GLN A 90 27.54 2.95 20.61
CA GLN A 90 26.96 2.02 19.63
C GLN A 90 27.92 1.82 18.44
N VAL A 91 28.08 0.57 18.01
CA VAL A 91 28.77 0.23 16.76
C VAL A 91 27.86 0.60 15.61
N LEU A 92 28.23 1.64 14.87
CA LEU A 92 27.47 2.18 13.75
C LEU A 92 28.41 3.04 12.91
N THR A 93 28.26 3.01 11.59
CA THR A 93 28.99 3.92 10.68
C THR A 93 28.09 5.09 10.27
N PRO A 94 28.65 6.23 9.79
CA PRO A 94 27.84 7.30 9.20
C PRO A 94 26.99 6.82 8.01
N GLU A 95 27.54 5.90 7.20
CA GLU A 95 26.91 5.30 6.04
C GLU A 95 25.71 4.43 6.49
N ASP A 96 25.90 3.55 7.49
CA ASP A 96 24.81 2.75 8.06
C ASP A 96 23.69 3.63 8.65
N LEU A 97 24.05 4.76 9.27
CA LEU A 97 23.04 5.70 9.76
C LEU A 97 22.31 6.39 8.62
N ALA A 98 23.01 6.80 7.57
CA ALA A 98 22.38 7.40 6.39
C ALA A 98 21.39 6.43 5.74
N ASP A 99 21.79 5.17 5.54
CA ASP A 99 20.91 4.13 4.98
C ASP A 99 19.67 3.90 5.85
N ARG A 100 19.84 3.85 7.19
CA ARG A 100 18.68 3.73 8.13
C ARG A 100 17.75 4.93 8.08
N LEU A 101 18.30 6.15 7.92
CA LEU A 101 17.50 7.37 7.78
C LEU A 101 16.76 7.40 6.44
N ASP A 102 17.38 6.99 5.36
CA ASP A 102 16.75 6.85 4.05
C ASP A 102 15.64 5.80 4.07
N ASP A 103 15.84 4.65 4.70
CA ASP A 103 14.84 3.58 4.86
C ASP A 103 13.56 4.07 5.53
N VAL A 104 13.69 4.97 6.50
CA VAL A 104 12.53 5.57 7.17
C VAL A 104 12.06 6.88 6.53
N GLY A 105 12.64 7.25 5.36
CA GLY A 105 12.19 8.36 4.53
C GLY A 105 12.69 9.73 4.96
N TYR A 106 13.82 9.81 5.67
CA TYR A 106 14.57 11.06 5.77
C TYR A 106 15.23 11.37 4.42
N ARG A 107 15.54 12.64 4.18
CA ARG A 107 16.13 13.10 2.91
C ARG A 107 17.53 13.63 3.15
N GLN A 108 18.48 13.14 2.40
CA GLN A 108 19.82 13.73 2.39
C GLN A 108 19.80 15.09 1.69
N ARG A 109 20.37 16.11 2.34
CA ARG A 109 20.53 17.48 1.82
C ARG A 109 21.91 18.00 2.17
N PRO A 110 22.48 18.91 1.38
CA PRO A 110 23.74 19.56 1.74
C PRO A 110 23.63 20.40 3.02
N VAL A 111 22.46 21.03 3.24
CA VAL A 111 22.12 21.80 4.43
C VAL A 111 20.78 21.29 4.97
N VAL A 112 20.69 21.17 6.28
CA VAL A 112 19.48 20.63 6.96
C VAL A 112 18.66 21.81 7.47
N GLU A 113 17.48 22.04 6.88
CA GLU A 113 16.63 23.20 7.15
C GLU A 113 15.25 22.83 7.70
N ALA A 114 14.80 21.59 7.49
CA ALA A 114 13.47 21.13 7.85
C ALA A 114 13.45 19.74 8.49
N PRO A 115 12.44 19.43 9.32
CA PRO A 115 12.26 18.10 9.88
C PRO A 115 12.23 17.00 8.80
N GLY A 116 12.93 15.89 9.06
CA GLY A 116 13.05 14.79 8.12
C GLY A 116 14.15 14.97 7.07
N GLN A 117 15.06 15.92 7.27
CA GLN A 117 16.27 16.06 6.48
C GLN A 117 17.49 15.65 7.29
N PHE A 118 18.54 15.18 6.59
CA PHE A 118 19.85 14.93 7.17
C PHE A 118 20.97 15.29 6.21
N ALA A 119 22.14 15.55 6.76
CA ALA A 119 23.40 15.78 6.04
C ALA A 119 24.52 14.98 6.69
N GLY A 120 25.38 14.35 5.88
CA GLY A 120 26.59 13.67 6.33
C GLY A 120 27.83 14.45 5.91
N GLU A 121 28.71 14.76 6.84
CA GLU A 121 29.98 15.42 6.59
C GLU A 121 31.11 14.71 7.37
N GLY A 122 31.91 13.90 6.67
CA GLY A 122 33.03 13.16 7.24
C GLY A 122 32.62 12.18 8.34
N SER A 123 32.87 12.54 9.61
CA SER A 123 32.50 11.71 10.77
C SER A 123 31.29 12.25 11.54
N VAL A 124 30.51 13.14 10.95
CA VAL A 124 29.33 13.74 11.58
C VAL A 124 28.13 13.58 10.68
N VAL A 125 27.01 13.16 11.26
CA VAL A 125 25.70 13.19 10.62
C VAL A 125 24.81 14.14 11.41
N THR A 126 24.25 15.13 10.73
CA THR A 126 23.32 16.10 11.30
C THR A 126 21.92 15.84 10.73
N LEU A 127 20.89 15.79 11.56
CA LEU A 127 19.52 15.60 11.13
C LEU A 127 18.55 16.49 11.94
N ILE A 128 17.37 16.78 11.39
CA ILE A 128 16.26 17.36 12.16
C ILE A 128 15.17 16.29 12.27
N ALA A 129 14.88 15.87 13.52
CA ALA A 129 13.90 14.85 13.81
C ALA A 129 12.48 15.31 13.41
N ARG A 130 11.69 14.43 12.75
CA ARG A 130 10.30 14.74 12.37
C ARG A 130 9.35 14.68 13.55
N GLY A 131 9.60 13.75 14.48
CA GLY A 131 8.70 13.48 15.58
C GLY A 131 9.41 12.84 16.78
N GLY A 132 8.63 12.18 17.66
CA GLY A 132 9.14 11.57 18.87
C GLY A 132 9.56 12.59 19.92
N SER A 133 10.42 12.18 20.85
CA SER A 133 10.92 13.04 21.94
C SER A 133 11.82 14.19 21.48
N GLN A 134 12.29 14.13 20.23
CA GLN A 134 13.20 15.10 19.61
C GLN A 134 12.58 15.86 18.44
N GLY A 135 11.27 15.76 18.24
CA GLY A 135 10.58 16.38 17.10
C GLY A 135 10.94 17.86 16.89
N GLY A 136 11.31 18.22 15.68
CA GLY A 136 11.73 19.57 15.28
C GLY A 136 13.12 20.00 15.74
N ARG A 137 13.85 19.16 16.51
CA ARG A 137 15.21 19.50 17.00
C ARG A 137 16.27 18.98 16.07
N THR A 138 17.36 19.73 15.99
CA THR A 138 18.58 19.29 15.32
C THR A 138 19.33 18.32 16.23
N VAL A 139 19.64 17.15 15.69
CA VAL A 139 20.45 16.11 16.31
C VAL A 139 21.75 15.99 15.53
N ARG A 140 22.88 16.05 16.22
CA ARG A 140 24.22 15.84 15.66
C ARG A 140 24.80 14.55 16.22
N VAL A 141 25.14 13.63 15.34
CA VAL A 141 25.72 12.32 15.66
C VAL A 141 27.19 12.34 15.22
N THR A 142 28.11 12.20 16.15
CA THR A 142 29.55 12.17 15.88
C THR A 142 30.07 10.75 15.99
N PHE A 143 30.88 10.34 15.05
CA PHE A 143 31.47 8.99 14.94
C PHE A 143 32.95 9.02 15.16
N SER A 144 33.52 7.89 15.60
CA SER A 144 34.97 7.70 15.66
C SER A 144 35.60 7.83 14.26
N PRO A 145 36.82 8.36 14.15
CA PRO A 145 37.50 8.46 12.86
C PRO A 145 37.68 7.06 12.24
N PRO A 146 37.84 6.96 10.90
CA PRO A 146 38.21 5.70 10.24
C PRO A 146 39.52 5.15 10.82
N ALA A 147 39.64 3.82 10.88
CA ALA A 147 40.79 3.15 11.45
C ALA A 147 42.13 3.52 10.77
N ASP A 148 42.09 3.90 9.51
CA ASP A 148 43.29 4.25 8.72
C ASP A 148 43.86 5.62 9.06
N ALA A 149 43.08 6.54 9.63
CA ALA A 149 43.56 7.86 10.03
C ALA A 149 44.36 7.85 11.35
N ALA A 150 44.17 6.85 12.20
CA ALA A 150 44.86 6.71 13.48
C ALA A 150 46.20 5.98 13.36
N THR A 151 46.42 5.19 12.30
CA THR A 151 47.62 4.36 12.13
C THR A 151 48.69 5.03 11.27
N ALA A 152 48.36 6.06 10.50
CA ALA A 152 49.35 6.81 9.70
C ALA A 152 50.29 7.70 10.53
N ALA A 153 49.98 7.96 11.79
CA ALA A 153 50.76 8.83 12.66
C ALA A 153 51.82 8.10 13.52
N GLN A 154 51.74 6.79 13.66
CA GLN A 154 52.70 6.04 14.51
C GLN A 154 52.84 4.59 14.03
N THR A 155 53.69 4.30 13.03
CA THR A 155 54.53 3.09 13.05
C THR A 155 55.40 3.01 11.82
N SER A 156 56.72 3.16 12.06
CA SER A 156 57.78 2.63 11.21
C SER A 156 57.76 1.10 11.23
N ASN A 157 57.79 0.50 10.05
CA ASN A 157 58.25 -0.85 9.71
C ASN A 157 58.34 -1.92 10.83
N ARG A 158 57.34 -2.80 10.90
CA ARG A 158 57.44 -4.28 10.90
C ARG A 158 56.12 -4.92 11.35
N ALA A 159 55.73 -5.95 10.64
CA ALA A 159 54.57 -6.84 10.89
C ALA A 159 53.21 -6.27 10.50
N ARG A 160 52.85 -6.37 9.21
CA ARG A 160 51.47 -6.43 8.72
C ARG A 160 50.81 -7.74 9.17
N THR A 161 50.46 -7.82 10.42
CA THR A 161 49.43 -8.75 10.87
C THR A 161 48.08 -8.00 10.72
N LEU A 162 47.18 -8.51 9.88
CA LEU A 162 45.83 -7.99 9.67
C LEU A 162 45.08 -8.01 11.01
N ALA A 163 45.23 -6.97 11.82
CA ALA A 163 44.31 -6.72 12.91
C ALA A 163 42.96 -6.29 12.26
N PRO A 164 41.83 -6.90 12.63
CA PRO A 164 40.52 -6.47 12.09
C PRO A 164 40.35 -4.99 12.39
N ALA A 165 39.97 -4.21 11.35
CA ALA A 165 39.70 -2.78 11.49
C ALA A 165 38.68 -2.58 12.63
N ARG A 166 39.01 -1.70 13.59
CA ARG A 166 38.08 -1.42 14.70
C ARG A 166 36.81 -0.82 14.14
N PRO A 167 35.66 -1.40 14.49
CA PRO A 167 34.37 -0.90 13.97
C PRO A 167 34.14 0.54 14.45
N ARG A 168 33.65 1.41 13.56
CA ARG A 168 33.28 2.79 13.90
C ARG A 168 32.19 2.79 14.96
N ARG A 169 32.21 3.77 15.86
CA ARG A 169 31.26 3.91 16.94
C ARG A 169 30.77 5.34 17.05
N VAL A 170 29.54 5.50 17.54
CA VAL A 170 28.99 6.79 17.95
C VAL A 170 29.77 7.28 19.17
N THR A 171 30.46 8.42 19.05
CA THR A 171 31.26 9.00 20.14
C THR A 171 30.51 10.08 20.90
N ALA A 172 29.64 10.85 20.22
CA ALA A 172 28.81 11.87 20.85
C ALA A 172 27.45 11.97 20.16
N LEU A 173 26.44 12.32 20.94
CA LEU A 173 25.10 12.66 20.52
C LEU A 173 24.76 14.03 21.11
N ASP A 174 24.57 15.03 20.27
CA ASP A 174 24.22 16.38 20.68
C ASP A 174 22.84 16.75 20.14
N VAL A 175 21.97 17.24 21.01
CA VAL A 175 20.62 17.69 20.64
C VAL A 175 20.54 19.19 20.88
N ALA A 176 20.07 19.95 19.90
CA ALA A 176 19.85 21.38 20.05
C ALA A 176 18.98 21.66 21.29
N ASP A 177 19.34 22.66 22.06
CA ASP A 177 18.67 23.09 23.32
C ASP A 177 18.81 22.12 24.50
N ARG A 178 19.45 20.94 24.33
CA ARG A 178 19.69 19.96 25.42
C ARG A 178 21.14 19.61 25.64
N GLY A 179 22.02 19.89 24.66
CA GLY A 179 23.42 19.52 24.70
C GLY A 179 23.65 18.02 24.50
N ALA A 180 24.74 17.51 25.08
CA ALA A 180 25.14 16.12 24.95
C ALA A 180 24.16 15.18 25.69
N VAL A 181 23.76 14.10 25.03
CA VAL A 181 22.85 13.07 25.56
C VAL A 181 23.43 11.67 25.32
N GLU A 182 23.03 10.70 26.12
CA GLU A 182 23.48 9.30 25.98
C GLU A 182 22.63 8.52 24.95
N VAL A 183 21.35 8.91 24.76
CA VAL A 183 20.40 8.23 23.89
C VAL A 183 19.52 9.23 23.15
N VAL A 184 19.35 9.02 21.85
CA VAL A 184 18.37 9.71 21.01
C VAL A 184 17.40 8.68 20.44
N SER A 185 16.12 8.90 20.61
CA SER A 185 15.05 8.08 20.00
C SER A 185 14.33 8.93 18.96
N LEU A 186 14.35 8.47 17.70
CA LEU A 186 13.58 9.06 16.60
C LEU A 186 12.17 8.46 16.56
N GLU A 187 11.30 9.04 15.76
CA GLU A 187 9.95 8.53 15.59
C GLU A 187 9.93 7.09 15.01
N PRO A 188 8.98 6.26 15.48
CA PRO A 188 8.84 4.91 14.95
C PRO A 188 8.34 4.93 13.50
N PRO A 189 9.00 4.22 12.58
CA PRO A 189 8.53 4.14 11.20
C PRO A 189 7.23 3.33 11.10
N MET A 190 6.30 3.81 10.28
CA MET A 190 5.05 3.11 10.01
C MET A 190 5.29 1.97 9.01
N LEU A 191 4.96 0.74 9.41
CA LEU A 191 5.05 -0.46 8.57
C LEU A 191 3.84 -0.62 7.65
N SER A 192 2.64 -0.42 8.18
CA SER A 192 1.38 -0.63 7.44
C SER A 192 0.19 0.01 8.16
N ALA A 193 -0.90 0.24 7.42
CA ALA A 193 -2.24 0.40 7.98
C ALA A 193 -3.03 -0.90 7.75
N LEU A 194 -3.74 -1.37 8.77
CA LEU A 194 -4.55 -2.59 8.70
C LEU A 194 -5.98 -2.21 8.30
N VAL A 195 -6.34 -2.47 7.05
CA VAL A 195 -7.71 -2.25 6.55
C VAL A 195 -8.42 -3.59 6.43
N SER A 196 -9.70 -3.65 6.81
CA SER A 196 -10.53 -4.86 6.71
C SER A 196 -10.49 -5.43 5.28
N GLY A 197 -9.83 -6.56 5.10
CA GLY A 197 -9.74 -7.27 3.82
C GLY A 197 -8.58 -6.91 2.90
N GLY A 198 -7.65 -6.04 3.30
CA GLY A 198 -6.47 -5.70 2.50
C GLY A 198 -5.49 -4.83 3.27
N ARG A 199 -4.24 -4.85 2.85
CA ARG A 199 -3.21 -3.94 3.35
C ARG A 199 -3.13 -2.75 2.42
N GLU A 200 -3.27 -1.55 2.97
CA GLU A 200 -3.18 -0.32 2.20
C GLU A 200 -2.06 0.56 2.75
N LYS A 201 -1.32 1.18 1.85
CA LYS A 201 -0.42 2.26 2.18
C LYS A 201 -1.02 3.56 1.70
N ARG A 202 -1.10 4.51 2.61
CA ARG A 202 -1.58 5.86 2.34
C ARG A 202 -0.66 6.87 3.01
N ARG A 203 -0.13 7.77 2.21
CA ARG A 203 0.60 8.93 2.68
C ARG A 203 -0.20 10.16 2.28
N ARG A 204 -0.80 10.81 3.26
CA ARG A 204 -1.54 12.05 3.01
C ARG A 204 -0.58 13.21 2.81
N VAL A 205 -0.89 14.03 1.82
CA VAL A 205 -0.16 15.24 1.48
C VAL A 205 -1.18 16.34 1.21
N ALA A 206 -0.97 17.53 1.76
CA ALA A 206 -1.81 18.67 1.46
C ALA A 206 -1.71 19.05 -0.03
N LEU A 207 -2.78 19.56 -0.62
CA LEU A 207 -2.80 19.93 -2.04
C LEU A 207 -1.69 20.91 -2.40
N ALA A 208 -1.34 21.82 -1.47
CA ALA A 208 -0.26 22.78 -1.65
C ALA A 208 1.12 22.12 -1.82
N ASP A 209 1.34 20.97 -1.19
CA ASP A 209 2.61 20.24 -1.25
C ASP A 209 2.70 19.32 -2.48
N ILE A 210 1.60 19.13 -3.21
CA ILE A 210 1.57 18.35 -4.46
C ILE A 210 1.94 19.31 -5.61
N PRO A 211 3.03 19.05 -6.36
CA PRO A 211 3.46 19.92 -7.45
C PRO A 211 2.37 20.16 -8.50
N ALA A 212 2.36 21.36 -9.09
CA ALA A 212 1.35 21.74 -10.09
C ALA A 212 1.26 20.74 -11.26
N HIS A 213 2.39 20.28 -11.78
CA HIS A 213 2.43 19.34 -12.90
C HIS A 213 1.83 17.98 -12.56
N VAL A 214 1.84 17.53 -11.29
CA VAL A 214 1.15 16.30 -10.84
C VAL A 214 -0.37 16.50 -10.89
N ARG A 215 -0.85 17.60 -10.33
CA ARG A 215 -2.28 17.96 -10.35
C ARG A 215 -2.78 18.10 -11.78
N GLN A 216 -2.03 18.80 -12.61
CA GLN A 216 -2.33 19.05 -14.03
C GLN A 216 -2.34 17.76 -14.86
N ALA A 217 -1.41 16.81 -14.61
CA ALA A 217 -1.39 15.53 -15.29
C ALA A 217 -2.66 14.72 -15.04
N VAL A 218 -3.12 14.69 -13.77
CA VAL A 218 -4.37 14.01 -13.41
C VAL A 218 -5.57 14.71 -14.01
N LEU A 219 -5.65 16.04 -13.92
CA LEU A 219 -6.75 16.82 -14.50
C LEU A 219 -6.83 16.66 -16.02
N ALA A 220 -5.70 16.73 -16.72
CA ALA A 220 -5.65 16.64 -18.18
C ALA A 220 -6.22 15.33 -18.70
N ILE A 221 -5.93 14.20 -18.04
CA ILE A 221 -6.31 12.88 -18.52
C ILE A 221 -7.64 12.36 -17.94
N GLU A 222 -7.94 12.70 -16.68
CA GLU A 222 -9.11 12.19 -15.99
C GLU A 222 -10.30 13.14 -16.08
N ASP A 223 -10.09 14.45 -15.92
CA ASP A 223 -11.19 15.41 -15.89
C ASP A 223 -10.75 16.85 -16.24
N ARG A 224 -10.54 17.11 -17.53
CA ARG A 224 -10.03 18.41 -18.03
C ARG A 224 -10.90 19.60 -17.61
N ARG A 225 -12.21 19.40 -17.43
CA ARG A 225 -13.17 20.45 -17.04
C ARG A 225 -13.60 20.35 -15.59
N PHE A 226 -12.76 19.77 -14.75
CA PHE A 226 -13.07 19.53 -13.33
C PHE A 226 -13.59 20.77 -12.61
N TYR A 227 -13.01 21.93 -12.86
CA TYR A 227 -13.41 23.19 -12.22
C TYR A 227 -14.70 23.80 -12.79
N ASP A 228 -15.20 23.33 -13.94
CA ASP A 228 -16.31 23.96 -14.69
C ASP A 228 -17.67 23.29 -14.43
N HIS A 229 -17.72 22.09 -13.83
CA HIS A 229 -18.97 21.36 -13.65
C HIS A 229 -19.29 21.07 -12.16
N PRO A 230 -20.57 20.91 -11.76
CA PRO A 230 -20.98 20.71 -10.37
C PRO A 230 -21.01 19.21 -9.97
N GLY A 231 -19.93 18.46 -10.24
CA GLY A 231 -19.81 17.05 -9.89
C GLY A 231 -20.12 16.04 -11.00
N VAL A 232 -20.98 16.42 -11.94
CA VAL A 232 -21.32 15.64 -13.14
C VAL A 232 -21.11 16.50 -14.37
N ASP A 233 -20.31 16.02 -15.32
CA ASP A 233 -20.13 16.67 -16.62
C ASP A 233 -21.07 16.02 -17.66
N VAL A 234 -22.22 16.65 -17.90
CA VAL A 234 -23.21 16.16 -18.85
C VAL A 234 -22.68 16.18 -20.29
N ILE A 235 -21.93 17.22 -20.66
CA ILE A 235 -21.38 17.36 -22.02
C ILE A 235 -20.39 16.24 -22.29
N ARG A 236 -19.49 15.97 -21.35
CA ARG A 236 -18.52 14.87 -21.43
C ARG A 236 -19.22 13.51 -21.47
N THR A 237 -20.25 13.31 -20.66
CA THR A 237 -21.02 12.05 -20.61
C THR A 237 -21.68 11.77 -21.95
N VAL A 238 -22.38 12.75 -22.52
CA VAL A 238 -23.02 12.63 -23.84
C VAL A 238 -21.97 12.43 -24.94
N GLY A 239 -20.89 13.20 -24.91
CA GLY A 239 -19.77 13.05 -25.85
C GLY A 239 -19.15 11.65 -25.81
N ALA A 240 -18.92 11.11 -24.62
CA ALA A 240 -18.39 9.76 -24.46
C ALA A 240 -19.35 8.68 -25.00
N ILE A 241 -20.65 8.82 -24.77
CA ILE A 241 -21.67 7.91 -25.30
C ILE A 241 -21.65 7.96 -26.84
N LEU A 242 -21.64 9.15 -27.44
CA LEU A 242 -21.62 9.31 -28.89
C LEU A 242 -20.35 8.75 -29.53
N THR A 243 -19.18 9.01 -28.93
CA THR A 243 -17.91 8.46 -29.39
C THR A 243 -17.87 6.93 -29.29
N ASN A 244 -18.37 6.37 -28.21
CA ASN A 244 -18.43 4.92 -28.02
C ASN A 244 -19.44 4.25 -28.98
N LEU A 245 -20.55 4.93 -29.33
CA LEU A 245 -21.52 4.43 -30.32
C LEU A 245 -20.98 4.48 -31.75
N ARG A 246 -20.15 5.47 -32.08
CA ARG A 246 -19.52 5.59 -33.41
C ARG A 246 -18.41 4.58 -33.62
N GLY A 247 -17.83 4.04 -32.56
CA GLY A 247 -16.73 3.07 -32.65
C GLY A 247 -15.40 3.66 -33.14
N ASP A 248 -15.24 4.98 -33.11
CA ASP A 248 -14.10 5.71 -33.70
C ASP A 248 -12.78 5.45 -32.96
N ARG A 249 -12.83 4.80 -31.80
CA ARG A 249 -11.64 4.52 -30.97
C ARG A 249 -11.59 3.06 -30.51
N PRO A 250 -10.39 2.46 -30.44
CA PRO A 250 -10.20 1.07 -30.03
C PRO A 250 -10.44 0.84 -28.53
N TYR A 251 -10.85 1.88 -27.79
CA TYR A 251 -11.14 1.82 -26.35
C TYR A 251 -12.35 2.66 -25.98
N LEU A 252 -13.05 2.25 -24.92
CA LEU A 252 -14.20 3.00 -24.40
C LEU A 252 -13.76 4.30 -23.73
N VAL A 253 -14.32 5.42 -24.19
CA VAL A 253 -14.09 6.73 -23.59
C VAL A 253 -14.90 6.84 -22.29
N GLY A 254 -14.24 7.11 -21.17
CA GLY A 254 -14.88 7.26 -19.86
C GLY A 254 -15.55 8.62 -19.71
N GLY A 255 -16.83 8.63 -19.33
CA GLY A 255 -17.59 9.85 -19.08
C GLY A 255 -17.70 10.24 -17.59
N SER A 256 -17.01 9.56 -16.67
CA SER A 256 -17.08 9.86 -15.22
C SER A 256 -16.11 10.96 -14.83
N THR A 257 -16.57 11.87 -13.94
CA THR A 257 -15.77 12.96 -13.37
C THR A 257 -14.89 12.48 -12.21
N LEU A 258 -13.90 13.29 -11.79
CA LEU A 258 -13.07 13.04 -10.61
C LEU A 258 -13.94 12.89 -9.34
N THR A 259 -14.94 13.75 -9.18
CA THR A 259 -15.86 13.69 -8.04
C THR A 259 -16.65 12.38 -8.01
N GLN A 260 -17.12 11.91 -9.16
CA GLN A 260 -17.78 10.60 -9.27
C GLN A 260 -16.84 9.44 -8.94
N GLN A 261 -15.58 9.52 -9.38
CA GLN A 261 -14.55 8.52 -9.06
C GLN A 261 -14.24 8.52 -7.57
N LEU A 262 -14.13 9.69 -6.93
CA LEU A 262 -13.90 9.81 -5.49
C LEU A 262 -15.05 9.16 -4.70
N VAL A 263 -16.30 9.51 -5.02
CA VAL A 263 -17.49 8.91 -4.40
C VAL A 263 -17.50 7.39 -4.57
N LYS A 264 -17.25 6.92 -5.80
CA LYS A 264 -17.18 5.48 -6.08
C LYS A 264 -16.14 4.76 -5.22
N ASN A 265 -14.97 5.34 -5.07
CA ASN A 265 -13.84 4.68 -4.39
C ASN A 265 -13.95 4.76 -2.86
N ALA A 266 -14.39 5.91 -2.32
CA ALA A 266 -14.41 6.17 -0.88
C ALA A 266 -15.74 5.85 -0.18
N MET A 267 -16.88 5.90 -0.92
CA MET A 267 -18.21 5.84 -0.29
C MET A 267 -19.10 4.68 -0.74
N LEU A 268 -18.80 4.03 -1.88
CA LEU A 268 -19.68 3.02 -2.48
C LEU A 268 -19.04 1.63 -2.52
N THR A 269 -19.89 0.60 -2.63
CA THR A 269 -19.46 -0.78 -2.86
C THR A 269 -19.00 -1.01 -4.30
N ARG A 270 -18.21 -2.09 -4.53
CA ARG A 270 -17.62 -2.41 -5.85
C ARG A 270 -18.63 -3.00 -6.86
N GLU A 271 -19.91 -3.07 -6.53
CA GLU A 271 -20.94 -3.60 -7.43
C GLU A 271 -21.12 -2.77 -8.71
N LYS A 272 -21.32 -3.44 -9.84
CA LYS A 272 -21.52 -2.79 -11.15
C LYS A 272 -23.03 -2.80 -11.51
N THR A 273 -23.84 -1.94 -10.87
CA THR A 273 -25.27 -1.82 -11.13
C THR A 273 -25.64 -0.41 -11.60
N ILE A 274 -26.73 -0.28 -12.38
CA ILE A 274 -27.26 1.02 -12.82
C ILE A 274 -27.67 1.85 -11.58
N ARG A 275 -28.28 1.22 -10.57
CA ARG A 275 -28.67 1.86 -9.32
C ARG A 275 -27.48 2.51 -8.64
N ARG A 276 -26.34 1.79 -8.54
CA ARG A 276 -25.10 2.33 -7.98
C ARG A 276 -24.59 3.51 -8.81
N LYS A 277 -24.68 3.47 -10.14
CA LYS A 277 -24.23 4.58 -11.00
C LYS A 277 -25.07 5.84 -10.81
N LEU A 278 -26.39 5.71 -10.65
CA LEU A 278 -27.27 6.84 -10.32
C LEU A 278 -26.94 7.41 -8.92
N LEU A 279 -26.74 6.54 -7.94
CA LEU A 279 -26.35 6.94 -6.59
C LEU A 279 -25.01 7.71 -6.61
N GLU A 280 -24.02 7.23 -7.37
CA GLU A 280 -22.73 7.89 -7.58
C GLU A 280 -22.88 9.33 -8.10
N GLN A 281 -23.79 9.55 -9.08
CA GLN A 281 -24.04 10.88 -9.64
C GLN A 281 -24.67 11.82 -8.60
N VAL A 282 -25.70 11.37 -7.89
CA VAL A 282 -26.38 12.18 -6.86
C VAL A 282 -25.42 12.52 -5.72
N MET A 283 -24.63 11.55 -5.27
CA MET A 283 -23.63 11.77 -4.22
C MET A 283 -22.53 12.73 -4.68
N ALA A 284 -22.08 12.66 -5.95
CA ALA A 284 -21.07 13.58 -6.49
C ALA A 284 -21.58 15.03 -6.48
N VAL A 285 -22.81 15.28 -6.91
CA VAL A 285 -23.42 16.62 -6.82
C VAL A 285 -23.60 17.06 -5.37
N SER A 286 -23.97 16.14 -4.48
CA SER A 286 -24.12 16.42 -3.05
C SER A 286 -22.79 16.77 -2.38
N LEU A 287 -21.69 16.11 -2.79
CA LEU A 287 -20.34 16.37 -2.28
C LEU A 287 -19.82 17.75 -2.72
N GLU A 288 -20.01 18.12 -3.98
CA GLU A 288 -19.61 19.42 -4.55
C GLU A 288 -20.31 20.62 -3.91
N ARG A 289 -21.46 20.40 -3.27
CA ARG A 289 -22.15 21.45 -2.49
C ARG A 289 -21.55 21.67 -1.09
N ARG A 290 -20.70 20.77 -0.63
CA ARG A 290 -20.13 20.75 0.72
C ARG A 290 -18.64 21.04 0.75
N LEU A 291 -17.94 20.63 -0.28
CA LEU A 291 -16.50 20.76 -0.39
C LEU A 291 -16.15 21.64 -1.58
N THR A 292 -15.09 22.41 -1.45
CA THR A 292 -14.51 23.16 -2.56
C THR A 292 -13.86 22.20 -3.57
N LYS A 293 -13.64 22.65 -4.78
CA LYS A 293 -12.93 21.90 -5.82
C LYS A 293 -11.55 21.45 -5.36
N ASP A 294 -10.82 22.32 -4.69
CA ASP A 294 -9.48 22.01 -4.18
C ASP A 294 -9.52 20.94 -3.08
N GLN A 295 -10.52 20.98 -2.19
CA GLN A 295 -10.71 19.93 -1.19
C GLN A 295 -11.05 18.59 -1.83
N ILE A 296 -11.89 18.57 -2.87
CA ILE A 296 -12.23 17.36 -3.62
C ILE A 296 -11.00 16.81 -4.35
N LEU A 297 -10.20 17.69 -4.98
CA LEU A 297 -8.97 17.30 -5.66
C LEU A 297 -7.94 16.73 -4.68
N GLU A 298 -7.77 17.36 -3.52
CA GLU A 298 -6.90 16.86 -2.46
C GLU A 298 -7.29 15.47 -2.00
N LEU A 299 -8.57 15.28 -1.68
CA LEU A 299 -9.10 13.97 -1.30
C LEU A 299 -8.89 12.93 -2.41
N TYR A 300 -9.16 13.28 -3.66
CA TYR A 300 -8.97 12.37 -4.78
C TYR A 300 -7.51 11.94 -4.95
N LEU A 301 -6.59 12.89 -4.93
CA LEU A 301 -5.15 12.63 -5.09
C LEU A 301 -4.57 11.78 -3.95
N ASN A 302 -5.17 11.82 -2.76
CA ASN A 302 -4.79 11.00 -1.62
C ASN A 302 -5.48 9.62 -1.60
N GLU A 303 -6.64 9.45 -2.27
CA GLU A 303 -7.46 8.24 -2.21
C GLU A 303 -7.37 7.35 -3.46
N VAL A 304 -6.93 7.88 -4.60
CA VAL A 304 -6.96 7.17 -5.87
C VAL A 304 -6.13 5.88 -5.79
N TYR A 305 -6.73 4.76 -6.23
CA TYR A 305 -6.04 3.48 -6.30
C TYR A 305 -5.11 3.42 -7.51
N LEU A 306 -3.85 3.14 -7.27
CA LEU A 306 -2.77 3.15 -8.27
C LEU A 306 -2.11 1.77 -8.46
N GLY A 307 -2.76 0.73 -7.97
CA GLY A 307 -2.30 -0.63 -8.18
C GLY A 307 -1.87 -1.33 -6.92
N GLN A 308 -1.14 -2.42 -7.12
CA GLN A 308 -0.66 -3.26 -6.03
C GLN A 308 0.79 -3.64 -6.28
N ARG A 309 1.60 -3.59 -5.23
CA ARG A 309 2.96 -4.12 -5.22
C ARG A 309 3.10 -5.10 -4.06
N GLY A 310 3.39 -6.36 -4.39
CA GLY A 310 3.34 -7.42 -3.41
C GLY A 310 1.94 -7.54 -2.80
N SER A 311 1.85 -7.48 -1.48
CA SER A 311 0.60 -7.55 -0.71
C SER A 311 -0.09 -6.21 -0.47
N PHE A 312 0.52 -5.09 -0.87
CA PHE A 312 0.03 -3.74 -0.57
C PHE A 312 -0.68 -3.09 -1.74
N ALA A 313 -1.86 -2.56 -1.49
CA ALA A 313 -2.54 -1.65 -2.39
C ALA A 313 -1.93 -0.25 -2.26
N ILE A 314 -1.62 0.35 -3.40
CA ILE A 314 -1.03 1.69 -3.49
C ILE A 314 -2.18 2.68 -3.64
N HIS A 315 -2.35 3.54 -2.64
CA HIS A 315 -3.35 4.60 -2.65
C HIS A 315 -2.69 5.97 -2.54
N GLY A 316 -3.14 6.89 -3.38
CA GLY A 316 -2.66 8.27 -3.45
C GLY A 316 -1.36 8.46 -4.23
N VAL A 317 -1.24 9.67 -4.80
CA VAL A 317 -0.11 10.03 -5.67
C VAL A 317 1.22 10.09 -4.92
N ALA A 318 1.20 10.44 -3.63
CA ALA A 318 2.41 10.50 -2.82
C ALA A 318 3.00 9.11 -2.54
N GLU A 319 2.16 8.13 -2.24
CA GLU A 319 2.62 6.75 -2.07
C GLU A 319 3.05 6.14 -3.41
N ALA A 320 2.32 6.44 -4.50
CA ALA A 320 2.74 6.00 -5.83
C ALA A 320 4.10 6.56 -6.25
N SER A 321 4.38 7.83 -5.96
CA SER A 321 5.67 8.46 -6.19
C SER A 321 6.81 7.69 -5.53
N ARG A 322 6.63 7.35 -4.26
CA ARG A 322 7.61 6.60 -3.48
C ARG A 322 7.77 5.17 -3.99
N VAL A 323 6.66 4.48 -4.23
CA VAL A 323 6.67 3.08 -4.66
C VAL A 323 7.21 2.92 -6.08
N PHE A 324 6.86 3.83 -7.00
CA PHE A 324 7.28 3.72 -8.40
C PHE A 324 8.70 4.24 -8.62
N PHE A 325 9.06 5.35 -7.96
CA PHE A 325 10.27 6.11 -8.28
C PHE A 325 11.22 6.31 -7.09
N GLY A 326 10.86 5.87 -5.88
CA GLY A 326 11.68 6.08 -4.68
C GLY A 326 11.76 7.54 -4.23
N LYS A 327 10.88 8.42 -4.77
CA LYS A 327 10.93 9.86 -4.55
C LYS A 327 9.71 10.35 -3.78
N ASP A 328 9.91 11.41 -3.01
CA ASP A 328 8.77 12.16 -2.49
C ASP A 328 8.02 12.86 -3.65
N VAL A 329 6.71 12.98 -3.52
CA VAL A 329 5.86 13.57 -4.57
C VAL A 329 6.29 14.99 -4.94
N SER A 330 6.87 15.76 -4.01
CA SER A 330 7.40 17.10 -4.27
C SER A 330 8.64 17.12 -5.18
N ASN A 331 9.30 15.98 -5.39
CA ASN A 331 10.56 15.85 -6.13
C ASN A 331 10.42 15.06 -7.45
N ILE A 332 9.21 14.66 -7.83
CA ILE A 332 9.03 13.94 -9.10
C ILE A 332 9.04 14.87 -10.30
N GLY A 333 9.58 14.39 -11.40
CA GLY A 333 9.61 15.10 -12.67
C GLY A 333 8.30 14.98 -13.47
N LEU A 334 8.22 15.71 -14.58
CA LEU A 334 7.04 15.74 -15.44
C LEU A 334 6.68 14.35 -16.02
N ALA A 335 7.67 13.59 -16.47
CA ALA A 335 7.48 12.25 -17.01
C ALA A 335 6.97 11.26 -15.94
N GLU A 336 7.46 11.38 -14.71
CA GLU A 336 7.04 10.56 -13.58
C GLU A 336 5.60 10.90 -13.16
N ALA A 337 5.26 12.19 -13.08
CA ALA A 337 3.91 12.66 -12.81
C ALA A 337 2.89 12.16 -13.85
N ALA A 338 3.23 12.25 -15.12
CA ALA A 338 2.41 11.72 -16.21
C ALA A 338 2.26 10.19 -16.16
N THR A 339 3.29 9.49 -15.70
CA THR A 339 3.22 8.03 -15.47
C THR A 339 2.22 7.70 -14.37
N ILE A 340 2.29 8.36 -13.21
CA ILE A 340 1.35 8.15 -12.10
C ILE A 340 -0.10 8.41 -12.57
N ALA A 341 -0.34 9.53 -13.25
CA ALA A 341 -1.66 9.86 -13.79
C ALA A 341 -2.16 8.81 -14.80
N GLY A 342 -1.26 8.29 -15.64
CA GLY A 342 -1.57 7.27 -16.63
C GLY A 342 -2.01 5.93 -16.02
N VAL A 343 -1.45 5.56 -14.87
CA VAL A 343 -1.77 4.31 -14.17
C VAL A 343 -3.21 4.31 -13.63
N ILE A 344 -3.78 5.45 -13.31
CA ILE A 344 -5.13 5.60 -12.70
C ILE A 344 -6.20 4.84 -13.50
N GLN A 345 -6.16 4.92 -14.81
CA GLN A 345 -7.17 4.32 -15.69
C GLN A 345 -7.31 2.82 -15.48
N SER A 346 -6.19 2.10 -15.40
CA SER A 346 -6.16 0.65 -15.20
C SER A 346 -4.82 0.22 -14.60
N PRO A 347 -4.68 0.27 -13.27
CA PRO A 347 -3.43 -0.04 -12.61
C PRO A 347 -2.81 -1.39 -12.95
N PRO A 348 -3.59 -2.49 -13.12
CA PRO A 348 -2.99 -3.77 -13.52
C PRO A 348 -2.38 -3.78 -14.91
N VAL A 349 -2.93 -2.96 -15.84
CA VAL A 349 -2.52 -2.90 -17.25
C VAL A 349 -1.32 -1.97 -17.45
N TYR A 350 -1.31 -0.84 -16.72
CA TYR A 350 -0.33 0.24 -16.89
C TYR A 350 0.72 0.31 -15.78
N SER A 351 0.82 -0.74 -14.96
CA SER A 351 1.84 -0.82 -13.91
C SER A 351 3.26 -0.71 -14.49
N PRO A 352 4.10 0.24 -14.03
CA PRO A 352 5.46 0.39 -14.51
C PRO A 352 6.36 -0.82 -14.18
N PHE A 353 5.95 -1.67 -13.22
CA PHE A 353 6.67 -2.88 -12.84
C PHE A 353 6.35 -4.09 -13.72
N ARG A 354 5.11 -4.19 -14.22
CA ARG A 354 4.62 -5.38 -14.94
C ARG A 354 4.58 -5.19 -16.44
N ALA A 355 4.38 -3.95 -16.89
CA ALA A 355 4.14 -3.63 -18.30
C ALA A 355 4.81 -2.31 -18.67
N MET A 356 6.14 -2.27 -18.59
CA MET A 356 6.97 -1.09 -18.81
C MET A 356 6.60 -0.34 -20.09
N GLN A 357 6.49 -1.05 -21.21
CA GLN A 357 6.18 -0.43 -22.50
C GLN A 357 4.77 0.19 -22.52
N ARG A 358 3.77 -0.53 -22.04
CA ARG A 358 2.39 0.01 -21.95
C ARG A 358 2.30 1.21 -21.02
N SER A 359 3.07 1.19 -19.93
CA SER A 359 3.17 2.32 -19.00
C SER A 359 3.77 3.54 -19.68
N ARG A 360 4.84 3.35 -20.48
CA ARG A 360 5.46 4.41 -21.28
C ARG A 360 4.51 4.99 -22.32
N ASP A 361 3.82 4.12 -23.08
CA ASP A 361 2.86 4.54 -24.09
C ASP A 361 1.71 5.34 -23.46
N ARG A 362 1.20 4.88 -22.30
CA ARG A 362 0.16 5.60 -21.56
C ARG A 362 0.65 6.93 -20.99
N ARG A 363 1.88 7.00 -20.47
CA ARG A 363 2.53 8.24 -20.06
C ARG A 363 2.53 9.27 -21.18
N ASN A 364 2.92 8.85 -22.40
CA ASN A 364 2.99 9.74 -23.56
C ASN A 364 1.60 10.27 -23.96
N VAL A 365 0.54 9.46 -23.82
CA VAL A 365 -0.84 9.93 -23.98
C VAL A 365 -1.20 11.01 -22.94
N VAL A 366 -0.77 10.86 -21.69
CA VAL A 366 -1.00 11.89 -20.66
C VAL A 366 -0.25 13.18 -20.98
N LEU A 367 1.02 13.09 -21.39
CA LEU A 367 1.81 14.26 -21.78
C LEU A 367 1.19 15.01 -22.96
N GLY A 368 0.68 14.29 -23.96
CA GLY A 368 -0.08 14.89 -25.06
C GLY A 368 -1.35 15.60 -24.58
N ALA A 369 -2.11 14.98 -23.67
CA ALA A 369 -3.30 15.59 -23.09
C ALA A 369 -2.98 16.85 -22.26
N MET A 370 -1.82 16.88 -21.56
CA MET A 370 -1.35 18.06 -20.85
C MET A 370 -1.00 19.22 -21.81
N ALA A 371 -0.36 18.91 -22.96
CA ALA A 371 -0.06 19.89 -23.99
C ALA A 371 -1.35 20.44 -24.65
N GLU A 372 -2.30 19.56 -25.01
CA GLU A 372 -3.61 19.94 -25.53
C GLU A 372 -4.42 20.79 -24.55
N ALA A 373 -4.24 20.58 -23.25
CA ALA A 373 -4.87 21.38 -22.18
C ALA A 373 -4.17 22.71 -21.92
N GLY A 374 -3.00 22.94 -22.53
CA GLY A 374 -2.21 24.16 -22.33
C GLY A 374 -1.46 24.22 -21.00
N TYR A 375 -1.32 23.09 -20.31
CA TYR A 375 -0.57 23.01 -19.04
C TYR A 375 0.94 22.98 -19.25
N ILE A 376 1.39 22.44 -20.39
CA ILE A 376 2.80 22.40 -20.81
C ILE A 376 2.91 22.75 -22.28
N SER A 377 4.11 23.10 -22.74
CA SER A 377 4.35 23.28 -24.17
C SER A 377 4.51 21.91 -24.88
N GLN A 378 4.34 21.90 -26.20
CA GLN A 378 4.52 20.71 -27.01
C GLN A 378 5.96 20.16 -26.90
N GLU A 379 6.97 21.07 -26.90
CA GLU A 379 8.38 20.69 -26.75
C GLU A 379 8.68 20.08 -25.37
N ALA A 380 7.98 20.54 -24.30
CA ALA A 380 8.10 19.94 -22.98
C ALA A 380 7.51 18.52 -22.93
N ALA A 381 6.37 18.32 -23.62
CA ALA A 381 5.75 16.99 -23.74
C ALA A 381 6.66 16.02 -24.51
N GLU A 382 7.29 16.47 -25.61
CA GLU A 382 8.20 15.65 -26.41
C GLU A 382 9.47 15.29 -25.62
N ARG A 383 10.08 16.25 -24.92
CA ARG A 383 11.25 15.98 -24.06
C ARG A 383 10.92 14.96 -22.96
N ALA A 384 9.82 15.15 -22.24
CA ALA A 384 9.40 14.24 -21.20
C ALA A 384 9.01 12.84 -21.74
N SER A 385 8.52 12.77 -22.97
CA SER A 385 8.22 11.51 -23.65
C SER A 385 9.47 10.72 -24.04
N ALA A 386 10.59 11.42 -24.30
CA ALA A 386 11.88 10.80 -24.60
C ALA A 386 12.60 10.28 -23.34
N GLU A 387 12.26 10.78 -22.16
CA GLU A 387 12.87 10.32 -20.92
C GLU A 387 12.66 8.83 -20.69
N PRO A 388 13.71 8.09 -20.26
CA PRO A 388 13.55 6.68 -19.88
C PRO A 388 12.65 6.55 -18.65
N LEU A 389 11.74 5.58 -18.67
CA LEU A 389 10.96 5.22 -17.49
C LEU A 389 11.81 4.28 -16.61
N MET A 390 12.20 4.75 -15.43
CA MET A 390 13.07 4.01 -14.51
C MET A 390 12.37 3.80 -13.16
N PRO A 391 11.49 2.79 -13.04
CA PRO A 391 10.91 2.46 -11.76
C PRO A 391 11.94 1.82 -10.84
N VAL A 392 11.86 2.09 -9.55
CA VAL A 392 12.73 1.49 -8.55
C VAL A 392 12.48 -0.02 -8.46
N THR A 393 13.50 -0.81 -8.76
CA THR A 393 13.42 -2.28 -8.76
C THR A 393 13.66 -2.88 -7.37
N GLY A 394 14.26 -2.13 -6.43
CA GLY A 394 14.52 -2.52 -5.05
C GLY A 394 13.71 -1.69 -4.04
N GLY A 395 13.47 -2.20 -2.85
CA GLY A 395 13.07 -1.39 -1.69
C GLY A 395 11.61 -1.41 -1.24
N VAL A 396 10.71 -2.25 -1.78
CA VAL A 396 9.33 -2.37 -1.24
C VAL A 396 9.11 -3.68 -0.48
N ASP A 397 10.09 -4.56 -0.50
CA ASP A 397 10.09 -5.75 0.36
C ASP A 397 10.50 -5.43 1.83
N SER A 398 10.85 -4.17 2.13
CA SER A 398 11.31 -3.72 3.45
C SER A 398 10.21 -3.71 4.53
N GLU A 399 9.00 -4.13 4.22
CA GLU A 399 7.84 -3.93 5.08
C GLU A 399 7.36 -5.14 5.82
N ALA A 400 8.21 -6.11 6.03
CA ALA A 400 7.95 -7.26 6.88
C ALA A 400 6.54 -7.86 6.70
N PRO A 401 6.08 -8.23 5.48
CA PRO A 401 4.69 -8.60 5.25
C PRO A 401 4.23 -9.79 6.10
N TYR A 402 5.09 -10.76 6.32
CA TYR A 402 4.80 -11.89 7.22
C TYR A 402 4.65 -11.47 8.68
N PHE A 403 5.45 -10.48 9.12
CA PHE A 403 5.36 -9.93 10.45
C PHE A 403 4.08 -9.11 10.64
N VAL A 404 3.73 -8.27 9.68
CA VAL A 404 2.47 -7.49 9.71
C VAL A 404 1.25 -8.42 9.73
N ASP A 405 1.28 -9.57 9.03
CA ASP A 405 0.22 -10.59 9.14
C ASP A 405 0.11 -11.15 10.55
N LEU A 406 1.26 -11.52 11.14
CA LEU A 406 1.30 -12.01 12.51
C LEU A 406 0.72 -10.97 13.48
N VAL A 407 1.14 -9.71 13.38
CA VAL A 407 0.62 -8.61 14.20
C VAL A 407 -0.88 -8.43 14.01
N SER A 408 -1.34 -8.44 12.76
CA SER A 408 -2.77 -8.29 12.43
C SER A 408 -3.62 -9.41 13.04
N GLN A 409 -3.16 -10.65 12.91
CA GLN A 409 -3.85 -11.81 13.47
C GLN A 409 -3.87 -11.73 15.00
N THR A 410 -2.73 -11.48 15.63
CA THR A 410 -2.61 -11.34 17.09
C THR A 410 -3.49 -10.20 17.60
N PHE A 411 -3.54 -9.07 16.89
CA PHE A 411 -4.38 -7.93 17.26
C PHE A 411 -5.88 -8.26 17.21
N ILE A 412 -6.33 -8.95 16.15
CA ILE A 412 -7.73 -9.37 16.02
C ILE A 412 -8.10 -10.37 17.11
N GLU A 413 -7.22 -11.31 17.43
CA GLU A 413 -7.45 -12.34 18.45
C GLU A 413 -7.47 -11.76 19.87
N GLN A 414 -6.53 -10.87 20.19
CA GLN A 414 -6.38 -10.32 21.55
C GLN A 414 -7.27 -9.11 21.81
N PHE A 415 -7.58 -8.30 20.78
CA PHE A 415 -8.31 -7.05 20.90
C PHE A 415 -9.48 -6.95 19.91
N PRO A 416 -10.42 -7.91 19.88
CA PRO A 416 -11.49 -7.96 18.87
C PRO A 416 -12.39 -6.71 18.90
N ALA A 417 -12.60 -6.09 20.06
CA ALA A 417 -13.39 -4.86 20.20
C ALA A 417 -12.73 -3.66 19.50
N LEU A 418 -11.39 -3.53 19.61
CA LEU A 418 -10.63 -2.48 18.95
C LEU A 418 -10.48 -2.74 17.46
N ALA A 419 -10.31 -4.01 17.06
CA ALA A 419 -10.19 -4.40 15.66
C ALA A 419 -11.47 -4.09 14.85
N ASN A 420 -12.65 -4.21 15.47
CA ASN A 420 -13.95 -3.90 14.86
C ASN A 420 -14.42 -2.47 15.12
N GLY A 421 -13.70 -1.70 15.93
CA GLY A 421 -14.03 -0.33 16.29
C GLY A 421 -13.84 0.67 15.14
N SER A 422 -14.42 1.86 15.30
CA SER A 422 -14.25 2.99 14.38
C SER A 422 -13.11 3.93 14.78
N HIS A 423 -12.37 3.60 15.82
CA HIS A 423 -11.28 4.42 16.36
C HIS A 423 -9.93 4.02 15.75
N GLY A 424 -9.10 5.01 15.42
CA GLY A 424 -7.72 4.77 15.03
C GLY A 424 -6.92 4.18 16.19
N VAL A 425 -6.23 3.08 15.94
CA VAL A 425 -5.36 2.43 16.92
C VAL A 425 -3.93 2.40 16.36
N ASP A 426 -2.96 2.82 17.16
CA ASP A 426 -1.55 2.72 16.84
C ASP A 426 -0.97 1.48 17.54
N ILE A 427 -0.48 0.54 16.75
CA ILE A 427 0.12 -0.71 17.21
C ILE A 427 1.63 -0.56 17.09
N HIS A 428 2.30 -0.35 18.22
CA HIS A 428 3.75 -0.29 18.29
C HIS A 428 4.32 -1.69 18.48
N THR A 429 5.30 -2.05 17.64
CA THR A 429 5.92 -3.36 17.62
C THR A 429 7.42 -3.29 17.93
N THR A 430 8.03 -4.45 18.10
CA THR A 430 9.45 -4.61 18.38
C THR A 430 10.31 -4.75 17.12
N LEU A 431 9.70 -4.81 15.92
CA LEU A 431 10.41 -5.01 14.66
C LEU A 431 11.46 -3.93 14.42
N ASP A 432 12.69 -4.34 14.10
CA ASP A 432 13.77 -3.48 13.65
C ASP A 432 13.77 -3.43 12.12
N PRO A 433 13.47 -2.29 11.47
CA PRO A 433 13.36 -2.21 10.01
C PRO A 433 14.66 -2.57 9.29
N HIS A 434 15.80 -2.14 9.83
CA HIS A 434 17.11 -2.42 9.25
C HIS A 434 17.46 -3.92 9.34
N LEU A 435 17.25 -4.50 10.53
CA LEU A 435 17.49 -5.94 10.71
C LEU A 435 16.55 -6.79 9.87
N GLN A 436 15.31 -6.33 9.71
CA GLN A 436 14.31 -6.96 8.84
C GLN A 436 14.75 -6.95 7.37
N GLN A 437 15.26 -5.83 6.88
CA GLN A 437 15.78 -5.74 5.51
C GLN A 437 16.97 -6.66 5.31
N LEU A 438 17.95 -6.62 6.22
CA LEU A 438 19.12 -7.50 6.18
C LEU A 438 18.72 -8.97 6.19
N ALA A 439 17.74 -9.35 7.01
CA ALA A 439 17.24 -10.71 7.08
C ALA A 439 16.60 -11.16 5.75
N GLN A 440 15.84 -10.30 5.09
CA GLN A 440 15.24 -10.60 3.78
C GLN A 440 16.30 -10.79 2.69
N GLU A 441 17.27 -9.88 2.62
CA GLU A 441 18.34 -9.92 1.63
C GLU A 441 19.22 -11.16 1.82
N THR A 442 19.60 -11.44 3.07
CA THR A 442 20.42 -12.60 3.42
C THR A 442 19.71 -13.91 3.10
N LEU A 443 18.41 -14.04 3.46
CA LEU A 443 17.64 -15.23 3.14
C LEU A 443 17.52 -15.44 1.63
N ARG A 444 17.27 -14.38 0.86
CA ARG A 444 17.19 -14.47 -0.60
C ARG A 444 18.50 -14.91 -1.23
N ALA A 445 19.60 -14.28 -0.83
CA ALA A 445 20.93 -14.65 -1.32
C ALA A 445 21.28 -16.09 -0.98
N GLY A 446 21.02 -16.53 0.25
CA GLY A 446 21.22 -17.90 0.68
C GLY A 446 20.40 -18.91 -0.14
N LEU A 447 19.13 -18.60 -0.41
CA LEU A 447 18.25 -19.46 -1.21
C LEU A 447 18.66 -19.54 -2.68
N VAL A 448 19.24 -18.48 -3.25
CA VAL A 448 19.84 -18.52 -4.59
C VAL A 448 21.01 -19.49 -4.62
N SER A 449 21.92 -19.40 -3.64
CA SER A 449 23.05 -20.33 -3.53
C SER A 449 22.59 -21.79 -3.37
N VAL A 450 21.54 -22.03 -2.59
CA VAL A 450 20.94 -23.38 -2.45
C VAL A 450 20.39 -23.88 -3.79
N ASP A 451 19.67 -23.04 -4.53
CA ASP A 451 19.13 -23.42 -5.85
C ASP A 451 20.23 -23.76 -6.86
N GLU A 452 21.35 -23.03 -6.86
CA GLU A 452 22.52 -23.36 -7.69
C GLU A 452 23.09 -24.73 -7.33
N GLN A 453 23.20 -25.05 -6.04
CA GLN A 453 23.68 -26.36 -5.59
C GLN A 453 22.73 -27.49 -5.98
N LEU A 454 21.41 -27.25 -5.86
CA LEU A 454 20.37 -28.20 -6.28
C LEU A 454 20.44 -28.44 -7.79
N ALA A 455 20.58 -27.38 -8.58
CA ALA A 455 20.70 -27.46 -10.04
C ALA A 455 21.94 -28.25 -10.46
N ARG A 456 23.11 -28.04 -9.82
CA ARG A 456 24.31 -28.85 -10.06
C ARG A 456 24.10 -30.34 -9.76
N LYS A 457 23.27 -30.65 -8.78
CA LYS A 457 22.87 -32.02 -8.41
C LYS A 457 21.67 -32.54 -9.20
N LYS A 458 21.20 -31.82 -10.21
CA LYS A 458 20.00 -32.15 -11.02
C LYS A 458 18.75 -32.37 -10.17
N ARG A 459 18.62 -31.64 -9.05
CA ARG A 459 17.43 -31.66 -8.18
C ARG A 459 16.53 -30.46 -8.47
N PRO A 460 15.22 -30.52 -8.15
CA PRO A 460 14.31 -29.41 -8.31
C PRO A 460 14.80 -28.18 -7.55
N THR A 461 14.75 -27.00 -8.20
CA THR A 461 15.05 -25.69 -7.64
C THR A 461 13.81 -25.04 -7.05
N GLY A 462 13.94 -23.87 -6.43
CA GLY A 462 12.84 -23.16 -5.81
C GLY A 462 12.69 -23.45 -4.32
N ALA A 463 13.81 -23.76 -3.66
CA ALA A 463 13.88 -23.96 -2.22
C ALA A 463 13.24 -22.78 -1.47
N GLN A 464 12.56 -23.08 -0.37
CA GLN A 464 11.97 -22.12 0.54
C GLN A 464 12.72 -22.14 1.86
N GLY A 465 12.73 -21.00 2.56
CA GLY A 465 13.36 -20.87 3.87
C GLY A 465 12.61 -19.84 4.71
N ALA A 466 12.95 -19.76 5.98
CA ALA A 466 12.47 -18.74 6.89
C ALA A 466 13.62 -18.26 7.79
N LEU A 467 13.50 -17.03 8.29
CA LEU A 467 14.45 -16.43 9.22
C LEU A 467 13.67 -15.71 10.31
N LEU A 468 14.08 -15.95 11.55
CA LEU A 468 13.56 -15.27 12.74
C LEU A 468 14.74 -14.76 13.56
N ALA A 469 14.72 -13.48 13.91
CA ALA A 469 15.65 -12.87 14.86
C ALA A 469 14.89 -12.43 16.11
N VAL A 470 15.37 -12.87 17.27
CA VAL A 470 14.74 -12.62 18.58
C VAL A 470 15.80 -12.07 19.53
N ASP A 471 15.46 -11.05 20.33
CA ASP A 471 16.32 -10.62 21.45
C ASP A 471 16.23 -11.70 22.55
N PRO A 472 17.34 -12.35 22.89
CA PRO A 472 17.31 -13.45 23.87
C PRO A 472 17.01 -13.02 25.29
N ARG A 473 17.07 -11.71 25.60
CA ARG A 473 16.81 -11.16 26.93
C ARG A 473 15.35 -10.82 27.16
N THR A 474 14.64 -10.39 26.10
CA THR A 474 13.26 -9.90 26.19
C THR A 474 12.26 -10.81 25.48
N GLY A 475 12.72 -11.65 24.54
CA GLY A 475 11.86 -12.42 23.65
C GLY A 475 11.30 -11.61 22.48
N ASP A 476 11.72 -10.35 22.32
CA ASP A 476 11.22 -9.46 21.26
C ASP A 476 11.59 -9.99 19.88
N VAL A 477 10.61 -10.07 18.99
CA VAL A 477 10.84 -10.38 17.58
C VAL A 477 11.37 -9.14 16.87
N LEU A 478 12.64 -9.19 16.48
CA LEU A 478 13.33 -8.07 15.82
C LEU A 478 13.25 -8.15 14.30
N ALA A 479 13.22 -9.36 13.72
CA ALA A 479 13.01 -9.58 12.29
C ALA A 479 12.29 -10.91 12.06
N LEU A 480 11.42 -10.97 11.04
CA LEU A 480 10.69 -12.18 10.68
C LEU A 480 10.47 -12.25 9.17
N VAL A 481 11.04 -13.29 8.55
CA VAL A 481 10.92 -13.58 7.12
C VAL A 481 10.36 -14.98 6.95
N GLY A 482 9.11 -15.11 6.52
CA GLY A 482 8.40 -16.40 6.43
C GLY A 482 8.58 -17.15 5.11
N GLY A 483 9.34 -16.61 4.15
CA GLY A 483 9.56 -17.23 2.84
C GLY A 483 10.39 -16.37 1.90
N ARG A 484 10.76 -16.94 0.75
CA ARG A 484 11.56 -16.26 -0.30
C ARG A 484 10.88 -15.00 -0.83
N SER A 485 9.58 -15.05 -1.07
CA SER A 485 8.78 -13.96 -1.61
C SER A 485 7.35 -14.06 -1.11
N TYR A 486 6.87 -13.04 -0.43
CA TYR A 486 5.50 -12.97 0.05
C TYR A 486 4.47 -12.94 -1.10
N GLY A 487 4.80 -12.29 -2.21
CA GLY A 487 3.94 -12.24 -3.38
C GLY A 487 3.70 -13.59 -4.05
N GLN A 488 4.64 -14.53 -3.90
CA GLN A 488 4.53 -15.91 -4.43
C GLN A 488 3.90 -16.86 -3.42
N SER A 489 4.19 -16.69 -2.12
CA SER A 489 3.70 -17.56 -1.06
C SER A 489 3.50 -16.75 0.22
N GLN A 490 2.24 -16.63 0.65
CA GLN A 490 1.88 -15.97 1.92
C GLN A 490 2.00 -16.92 3.12
N PHE A 491 2.36 -18.17 2.90
CA PHE A 491 2.56 -19.15 3.97
C PHE A 491 3.75 -18.74 4.83
N ASN A 492 3.46 -18.35 6.08
CA ASN A 492 4.48 -17.96 7.05
C ASN A 492 5.13 -19.18 7.67
N ARG A 493 6.31 -19.53 7.18
CA ARG A 493 7.04 -20.74 7.62
C ARG A 493 7.58 -20.61 9.05
N VAL A 494 7.72 -19.40 9.56
CA VAL A 494 8.13 -19.20 10.96
C VAL A 494 7.07 -19.68 11.93
N THR A 495 5.79 -19.40 11.64
CA THR A 495 4.68 -19.69 12.56
C THR A 495 3.88 -20.94 12.21
N ALA A 496 3.83 -21.30 10.92
CA ALA A 496 2.92 -22.35 10.43
C ALA A 496 3.61 -23.61 9.91
N ALA A 497 4.93 -23.60 9.64
CA ALA A 497 5.60 -24.79 9.19
C ALA A 497 5.82 -25.78 10.34
N ARG A 498 5.35 -27.01 10.13
CA ARG A 498 5.62 -28.12 11.04
C ARG A 498 6.79 -28.90 10.49
N ARG A 499 7.94 -28.83 11.16
CA ARG A 499 9.18 -29.50 10.79
C ARG A 499 9.76 -30.23 11.99
N GLN A 500 10.44 -31.32 11.71
CA GLN A 500 11.19 -32.07 12.71
C GLN A 500 12.33 -31.17 13.24
N PRO A 501 12.42 -30.94 14.55
CA PRO A 501 13.43 -30.08 15.13
C PRO A 501 14.85 -30.62 15.04
N GLY A 502 15.00 -31.94 14.96
CA GLY A 502 16.28 -32.60 14.97
C GLY A 502 17.08 -32.30 16.25
N SER A 503 18.39 -32.18 16.12
CA SER A 503 19.30 -31.94 17.26
C SER A 503 19.14 -30.58 17.96
N VAL A 504 18.39 -29.65 17.38
CA VAL A 504 18.05 -28.39 18.07
C VAL A 504 17.18 -28.62 19.31
N PHE A 505 16.53 -29.79 19.40
CA PHE A 505 15.73 -30.18 20.56
C PHE A 505 16.56 -30.69 21.74
N LYS A 506 17.79 -31.13 21.53
CA LYS A 506 18.66 -31.70 22.58
C LYS A 506 18.84 -30.82 23.82
N PRO A 507 19.09 -29.50 23.71
CA PRO A 507 19.18 -28.66 24.88
C PRO A 507 17.98 -28.73 25.83
N PHE A 508 16.77 -28.92 25.26
CA PHE A 508 15.55 -29.10 26.07
C PHE A 508 15.48 -30.45 26.76
N VAL A 509 16.00 -31.51 26.12
CA VAL A 509 16.11 -32.85 26.73
C VAL A 509 17.06 -32.78 27.94
N TYR A 510 18.25 -32.16 27.76
CA TYR A 510 19.21 -32.00 28.85
C TYR A 510 18.68 -31.12 29.98
N LEU A 511 18.00 -30.02 29.64
CA LEU A 511 17.35 -29.15 30.64
C LEU A 511 16.30 -29.96 31.45
N ALA A 512 15.42 -30.66 30.79
CA ALA A 512 14.41 -31.50 31.45
C ALA A 512 15.04 -32.57 32.35
N ALA A 513 16.12 -33.22 31.91
CA ALA A 513 16.85 -34.20 32.74
C ALA A 513 17.44 -33.55 34.00
N PHE A 514 18.05 -32.37 33.90
CA PHE A 514 18.58 -31.64 35.06
C PHE A 514 17.48 -31.14 36.00
N GLU A 515 16.37 -30.62 35.47
CA GLU A 515 15.22 -30.18 36.28
C GLU A 515 14.59 -31.34 37.03
N HIS A 516 14.43 -32.49 36.36
CA HIS A 516 13.88 -33.69 36.98
C HIS A 516 14.81 -34.22 38.11
N ALA A 517 16.11 -34.32 37.85
CA ALA A 517 17.08 -34.71 38.88
C ALA A 517 17.08 -33.77 40.09
N ALA A 518 17.02 -32.44 39.84
CA ALA A 518 16.94 -31.46 40.89
C ALA A 518 15.65 -31.58 41.73
N ALA A 519 14.51 -31.83 41.08
CA ALA A 519 13.23 -32.05 41.74
C ALA A 519 13.23 -33.30 42.64
N GLU A 520 13.98 -34.33 42.25
CA GLU A 520 14.21 -35.55 43.04
C GLU A 520 15.30 -35.43 44.13
N GLY A 521 15.92 -34.23 44.23
CA GLY A 521 17.02 -34.00 45.18
C GLY A 521 18.34 -34.69 44.79
N ARG A 522 18.48 -35.09 43.54
CA ARG A 522 19.68 -35.75 42.99
C ARG A 522 20.71 -34.70 42.59
N ALA A 523 21.90 -34.76 43.20
CA ALA A 523 23.03 -33.89 42.89
C ALA A 523 24.07 -34.54 41.98
N ASP A 524 23.84 -35.80 41.55
CA ASP A 524 24.76 -36.61 40.75
C ASP A 524 24.67 -36.29 39.24
N LEU A 525 23.54 -35.74 38.78
CA LEU A 525 23.36 -35.35 37.39
C LEU A 525 23.78 -33.90 37.15
N THR A 526 24.93 -33.75 36.54
CA THR A 526 25.55 -32.42 36.25
C THR A 526 26.09 -32.42 34.82
N PRO A 527 26.44 -31.25 34.25
CA PRO A 527 27.13 -31.20 32.97
C PRO A 527 28.47 -31.96 32.90
N ALA A 528 29.06 -32.32 34.07
CA ALA A 528 30.30 -33.08 34.18
C ALA A 528 30.04 -34.61 34.35
N THR A 529 28.79 -35.03 34.52
CA THR A 529 28.43 -36.44 34.60
C THR A 529 28.86 -37.18 33.33
N ILE A 530 29.54 -38.33 33.52
CA ILE A 530 30.02 -39.15 32.41
C ILE A 530 28.92 -40.10 31.99
N VAL A 531 28.73 -40.23 30.67
CA VAL A 531 27.81 -41.17 30.00
C VAL A 531 28.58 -41.87 28.91
N GLU A 532 28.17 -43.10 28.61
CA GLU A 532 28.79 -43.91 27.54
C GLU A 532 28.17 -43.56 26.20
N ASP A 533 29.01 -43.13 25.24
CA ASP A 533 28.62 -42.90 23.86
C ASP A 533 29.10 -44.07 22.99
N GLU A 534 28.34 -45.20 23.08
CA GLU A 534 28.61 -46.44 22.34
C GLU A 534 27.31 -47.00 21.76
N PRO A 535 27.36 -47.89 20.76
CA PRO A 535 26.16 -48.51 20.22
C PRO A 535 25.30 -49.15 21.31
N THR A 536 24.11 -48.58 21.54
CA THR A 536 23.22 -49.01 22.64
C THR A 536 21.79 -49.14 22.12
N SER A 537 21.11 -50.21 22.53
CA SER A 537 19.67 -50.40 22.28
C SER A 537 18.87 -50.09 23.54
N PHE A 538 17.80 -49.36 23.38
CA PHE A 538 16.82 -49.08 24.42
C PHE A 538 15.54 -49.87 24.18
N PHE A 539 14.95 -50.44 25.24
CA PHE A 539 13.75 -51.27 25.16
C PHE A 539 12.57 -50.55 25.84
N PHE A 540 11.48 -50.43 25.12
CA PHE A 540 10.24 -49.82 25.60
C PHE A 540 9.10 -50.85 25.43
N GLY A 541 8.88 -51.70 26.44
CA GLY A 541 8.01 -52.87 26.30
C GLY A 541 8.57 -53.86 25.29
N ASP A 542 7.82 -54.13 24.23
CA ASP A 542 8.24 -55.04 23.14
C ASP A 542 8.97 -54.34 21.97
N GLU A 543 9.14 -53.01 22.05
CA GLU A 543 9.83 -52.24 21.01
C GLU A 543 11.32 -52.00 21.36
N GLU A 544 12.20 -52.29 20.41
CA GLU A 544 13.63 -52.00 20.49
C GLU A 544 13.94 -50.77 19.68
N TRP A 545 14.62 -49.78 20.29
CA TRP A 545 15.11 -48.58 19.63
C TRP A 545 16.62 -48.45 19.78
N THR A 546 17.32 -48.48 18.64
CA THR A 546 18.78 -48.39 18.58
C THR A 546 19.18 -47.08 17.86
N PRO A 547 19.33 -45.95 18.59
CA PRO A 547 19.77 -44.70 17.98
C PRO A 547 21.21 -44.79 17.52
N GLY A 548 21.50 -44.37 16.29
CA GLY A 548 22.85 -44.20 15.76
C GLY A 548 23.33 -42.76 15.86
N ASN A 549 24.64 -42.57 16.09
CA ASN A 549 25.29 -41.30 15.92
C ASN A 549 25.49 -40.96 14.43
N TYR A 550 25.79 -39.69 14.14
CA TYR A 550 26.12 -39.24 12.77
C TYR A 550 27.40 -39.98 12.31
N GLN A 551 27.37 -40.57 11.13
CA GLN A 551 28.45 -41.38 10.52
C GLN A 551 28.87 -42.62 11.35
N ASP A 552 28.04 -43.08 12.28
CA ASP A 552 28.34 -44.17 13.20
C ASP A 552 29.65 -44.00 14.01
N GLU A 553 29.96 -42.71 14.33
CA GLU A 553 31.10 -42.35 15.17
C GLU A 553 30.70 -42.29 16.64
N TYR A 554 31.48 -42.91 17.51
CA TYR A 554 31.26 -43.00 18.95
C TYR A 554 32.53 -42.58 19.71
N ASP A 555 32.34 -41.81 20.81
CA ASP A 555 33.44 -41.25 21.61
C ASP A 555 33.70 -42.02 22.91
N GLY A 556 32.95 -43.09 23.24
CA GLY A 556 33.04 -43.80 24.52
C GLY A 556 32.64 -42.95 25.71
N PRO A 557 33.32 -43.05 26.87
CA PRO A 557 32.99 -42.30 28.06
C PRO A 557 33.19 -40.80 27.86
N ILE A 558 32.12 -40.02 27.82
CA ILE A 558 32.16 -38.56 27.65
C ILE A 558 31.25 -37.84 28.67
N THR A 559 31.57 -36.58 28.94
CA THR A 559 30.68 -35.77 29.79
C THR A 559 29.41 -35.35 29.04
N LEU A 560 28.30 -35.15 29.76
CA LEU A 560 27.06 -34.64 29.19
C LEU A 560 27.29 -33.31 28.46
N ARG A 561 28.17 -32.42 28.95
CA ARG A 561 28.56 -31.20 28.25
C ARG A 561 29.18 -31.50 26.89
N ARG A 562 30.09 -32.47 26.80
CA ARG A 562 30.72 -32.88 25.54
C ARG A 562 29.70 -33.55 24.60
N ALA A 563 28.86 -34.39 25.13
CA ALA A 563 27.81 -35.06 24.38
C ALA A 563 26.85 -34.05 23.69
N LEU A 564 26.44 -33.04 24.42
CA LEU A 564 25.62 -31.96 23.86
C LEU A 564 26.42 -31.12 22.83
N ALA A 565 27.66 -30.73 23.14
CA ALA A 565 28.50 -29.95 22.24
C ALA A 565 28.80 -30.66 20.92
N MET A 566 29.02 -32.00 20.96
CA MET A 566 29.25 -32.83 19.78
C MET A 566 27.96 -33.36 19.16
N SER A 567 26.82 -33.02 19.77
CA SER A 567 25.48 -33.45 19.30
C SER A 567 25.32 -34.97 19.20
N ARG A 568 25.87 -35.73 20.15
CA ARG A 568 25.77 -37.21 20.19
C ARG A 568 24.32 -37.65 20.43
N ASN A 569 23.83 -38.61 19.63
CA ASN A 569 22.45 -39.06 19.72
C ASN A 569 22.28 -40.06 20.87
N VAL A 570 23.17 -41.05 20.96
CA VAL A 570 23.11 -42.14 21.97
C VAL A 570 23.17 -41.56 23.38
N ALA A 571 24.15 -40.68 23.64
CA ALA A 571 24.28 -40.02 24.93
C ALA A 571 23.12 -39.07 25.29
N THR A 572 22.23 -38.73 24.32
CA THR A 572 21.04 -37.89 24.54
C THR A 572 19.78 -38.74 24.77
N ALA A 573 19.78 -40.00 24.25
CA ALA A 573 18.71 -40.94 24.46
C ALA A 573 18.70 -41.53 25.88
#